data_1852805e9eaa9fb3c22a0b2737a55935
#
_entry.id   1852805e9eaa9fb3c22a0b2737a55935
#
_cell.length_a   1.000
_cell.length_b   1.000
_cell.length_c   1.000
_cell.angle_alpha   90.00
_cell.angle_beta   90.00
_cell.angle_gamma   90.00
#
_symmetry.space_group_name_H-M   'P 1'
#
loop_
_entity.id
_entity.type
_entity.pdbx_description
1 polymer ?
#
loop_
_entity_poly.entity_id
_entity_poly.type
_entity_poly.pdbx_seq_one_letter_code
_entity_poly.pdbx_strand_id
1 'polypeptide(L)'
;MPVLFTAHSLPERILVMKDPYPDEVQGTVEAVTTLLGSRATLFAYQSQGPSGEKWLGPTVESVVEELARDGHRQLLVAQIGFLCDHVETLYDIDIELKQFAAGRELQPERIAMLNDSPGLIDTLASVLTVHESSLCSTS
;
A
#
# COMPACT_ATOMS: atom_id res chain seq x y z
N MET A 1 -5.47 17.17 -3.70
CA MET A 1 -5.44 16.10 -2.68
C MET A 1 -4.40 15.08 -3.11
N PRO A 2 -3.34 14.87 -2.32
CA PRO A 2 -2.34 13.83 -2.60
C PRO A 2 -2.92 12.42 -2.41
N VAL A 3 -2.26 11.42 -3.02
CA VAL A 3 -2.56 10.00 -2.87
C VAL A 3 -1.37 9.34 -2.16
N LEU A 4 -1.61 8.69 -1.04
CA LEU A 4 -0.64 7.88 -0.32
C LEU A 4 -0.90 6.40 -0.59
N PHE A 5 0.04 5.77 -1.26
CA PHE A 5 0.06 4.32 -1.39
C PHE A 5 0.67 3.69 -0.14
N THR A 6 0.09 2.58 0.32
CA THR A 6 0.64 1.85 1.46
C THR A 6 0.80 0.36 1.19
N ALA A 7 1.80 -0.24 1.85
CA ALA A 7 2.02 -1.67 1.92
C ALA A 7 2.49 -2.06 3.32
N HIS A 8 2.45 -3.33 3.66
CA HIS A 8 2.91 -3.81 4.97
C HIS A 8 4.41 -3.58 5.14
N SER A 9 4.84 -3.03 6.27
CA SER A 9 6.26 -2.94 6.61
C SER A 9 6.83 -4.32 6.93
N LEU A 10 8.09 -4.51 6.63
CA LEU A 10 8.86 -5.69 7.00
C LEU A 10 10.16 -5.26 7.69
N PRO A 11 10.77 -6.12 8.54
CA PRO A 11 12.06 -5.83 9.13
C PRO A 11 13.14 -5.57 8.07
N GLU A 12 13.98 -4.54 8.28
CA GLU A 12 15.04 -4.14 7.31
C GLU A 12 16.03 -5.28 6.98
N ARG A 13 16.09 -6.34 7.77
CA ARG A 13 16.93 -7.52 7.46
C ARG A 13 16.61 -8.14 6.10
N ILE A 14 15.40 -7.96 5.57
CA ILE A 14 15.05 -8.46 4.23
C ILE A 14 15.91 -7.83 3.12
N LEU A 15 16.38 -6.60 3.30
CA LEU A 15 17.26 -5.92 2.36
C LEU A 15 18.62 -6.64 2.24
N VAL A 16 19.14 -7.15 3.37
CA VAL A 16 20.36 -7.95 3.41
C VAL A 16 20.17 -9.30 2.71
N MET A 17 18.95 -9.86 2.82
CA MET A 17 18.56 -11.11 2.15
C MET A 17 18.28 -10.91 0.65
N LYS A 18 18.26 -9.67 0.17
CA LYS A 18 17.88 -9.30 -1.19
C LYS A 18 16.49 -9.80 -1.56
N ASP A 19 15.55 -9.70 -0.62
CA ASP A 19 14.15 -10.03 -0.85
C ASP A 19 13.56 -9.09 -1.90
N PRO A 20 12.84 -9.58 -2.92
CA PRO A 20 12.28 -8.74 -3.98
C PRO A 20 11.10 -7.88 -3.51
N TYR A 21 10.56 -8.09 -2.31
CA TYR A 21 9.35 -7.43 -1.85
C TYR A 21 9.36 -5.89 -2.01
N PRO A 22 10.41 -5.14 -1.62
CA PRO A 22 10.42 -3.69 -1.79
C PRO A 22 10.35 -3.27 -3.26
N ASP A 23 11.06 -3.98 -4.14
CA ASP A 23 11.10 -3.70 -5.58
C ASP A 23 9.75 -4.01 -6.25
N GLU A 24 9.09 -5.11 -5.88
CA GLU A 24 7.78 -5.50 -6.38
C GLU A 24 6.69 -4.50 -5.95
N VAL A 25 6.73 -4.06 -4.69
CA VAL A 25 5.83 -3.01 -4.19
C VAL A 25 6.04 -1.71 -4.96
N GLN A 26 7.29 -1.29 -5.13
CA GLN A 26 7.63 -0.06 -5.85
C GLN A 26 7.21 -0.15 -7.33
N GLY A 27 7.41 -1.28 -7.99
CA GLY A 27 6.94 -1.52 -9.35
C GLY A 27 5.41 -1.37 -9.47
N THR A 28 4.66 -1.86 -8.49
CA THR A 28 3.21 -1.68 -8.43
C THR A 28 2.82 -0.20 -8.27
N VAL A 29 3.51 0.52 -7.37
CA VAL A 29 3.32 1.98 -7.18
C VAL A 29 3.52 2.73 -8.49
N GLU A 30 4.62 2.45 -9.18
CA GLU A 30 4.98 3.12 -10.45
C GLU A 30 3.95 2.84 -11.55
N ALA A 31 3.52 1.59 -11.68
CA ALA A 31 2.51 1.19 -12.67
C ALA A 31 1.18 1.91 -12.43
N VAL A 32 0.69 1.94 -11.20
CA VAL A 32 -0.55 2.63 -10.85
C VAL A 32 -0.40 4.14 -11.00
N THR A 33 0.71 4.73 -10.55
CA THR A 33 0.99 6.16 -10.69
C THR A 33 0.97 6.59 -12.17
N THR A 34 1.54 5.79 -13.04
CA THR A 34 1.55 6.04 -14.49
C THR A 34 0.13 6.14 -15.05
N LEU A 35 -0.77 5.28 -14.61
CA LEU A 35 -2.18 5.29 -15.02
C LEU A 35 -2.97 6.46 -14.42
N LEU A 36 -2.60 6.93 -13.22
CA LEU A 36 -3.24 8.06 -12.55
C LEU A 36 -2.85 9.42 -13.15
N GLY A 37 -1.78 9.48 -13.93
CA GLY A 37 -1.27 10.71 -14.57
C GLY A 37 -0.63 11.68 -13.58
N SER A 38 -0.88 12.98 -13.75
CA SER A 38 -0.18 14.07 -13.02
C SER A 38 -0.59 14.27 -11.57
N ARG A 39 -1.13 13.27 -10.88
CA ARG A 39 -1.46 13.35 -9.45
C ARG A 39 -0.21 13.28 -8.58
N ALA A 40 -0.21 14.04 -7.49
CA ALA A 40 0.83 13.90 -6.46
C ALA A 40 0.63 12.56 -5.73
N THR A 41 1.60 11.67 -5.87
CA THR A 41 1.60 10.34 -5.24
C THR A 41 2.78 10.22 -4.29
N LEU A 42 2.56 9.57 -3.15
CA LEU A 42 3.56 9.23 -2.14
C LEU A 42 3.43 7.75 -1.80
N PHE A 43 4.45 7.21 -1.15
CA PHE A 43 4.43 5.85 -0.67
C PHE A 43 4.90 5.78 0.79
N ALA A 44 4.31 4.90 1.58
CA ALA A 44 4.73 4.60 2.94
C ALA A 44 4.44 3.15 3.33
N TYR A 45 5.16 2.67 4.32
CA TYR A 45 4.89 1.38 4.94
C TYR A 45 4.02 1.54 6.19
N GLN A 46 3.09 0.59 6.40
CA GLN A 46 2.20 0.50 7.57
C GLN A 46 2.45 -0.77 8.39
N SER A 47 1.82 -0.89 9.54
CA SER A 47 1.72 -2.13 10.33
C SER A 47 3.08 -2.66 10.81
N GLN A 48 3.91 -1.79 11.38
CA GLN A 48 5.17 -2.21 11.99
C GLN A 48 4.91 -3.01 13.27
N GLY A 49 5.57 -4.15 13.42
CA GLY A 49 5.45 -4.98 14.61
C GLY A 49 6.30 -4.50 15.79
N PRO A 50 5.97 -4.90 17.03
CA PRO A 50 6.67 -4.47 18.26
C PRO A 50 7.99 -5.22 18.52
N SER A 51 8.67 -5.71 17.50
CA SER A 51 9.81 -6.63 17.63
C SER A 51 11.11 -5.98 18.13
N GLY A 52 11.17 -4.63 18.24
CA GLY A 52 12.40 -3.89 18.54
C GLY A 52 13.44 -3.89 17.42
N GLU A 53 13.17 -4.53 16.28
CA GLU A 53 13.96 -4.47 15.08
C GLU A 53 13.67 -3.17 14.32
N LYS A 54 14.58 -2.79 13.41
CA LYS A 54 14.34 -1.71 12.48
C LYS A 54 13.48 -2.23 11.32
N TRP A 55 12.45 -1.46 10.96
CA TRP A 55 11.47 -1.79 9.94
C TRP A 55 11.61 -0.87 8.71
N LEU A 56 11.15 -1.34 7.57
CA LEU A 56 11.13 -0.54 6.34
C LEU A 56 10.33 0.76 6.54
N GLY A 57 10.85 1.84 5.98
CA GLY A 57 10.23 3.16 5.97
C GLY A 57 10.23 3.78 4.57
N PRO A 58 9.63 4.96 4.42
CA PRO A 58 9.01 5.80 5.46
C PRO A 58 7.75 5.17 6.06
N THR A 59 7.41 5.56 7.29
CA THR A 59 6.15 5.14 7.93
C THR A 59 4.99 6.04 7.48
N VAL A 60 3.77 5.53 7.57
CA VAL A 60 2.56 6.30 7.26
C VAL A 60 2.47 7.55 8.12
N GLU A 61 2.81 7.44 9.41
CA GLU A 61 2.79 8.57 10.34
C GLU A 61 3.78 9.66 9.93
N SER A 62 5.00 9.29 9.51
CA SER A 62 6.00 10.27 9.08
C SER A 62 5.56 11.06 7.84
N VAL A 63 4.92 10.39 6.89
CA VAL A 63 4.38 11.03 5.68
C VAL A 63 3.17 11.93 6.01
N VAL A 64 2.30 11.50 6.91
CA VAL A 64 1.17 12.31 7.40
C VAL A 64 1.65 13.58 8.11
N GLU A 65 2.71 13.49 8.93
CA GLU A 65 3.31 14.66 9.58
C GLU A 65 3.88 15.66 8.57
N GLU A 66 4.57 15.17 7.54
CA GLU A 66 5.13 15.99 6.48
C GLU A 66 4.01 16.72 5.71
N LEU A 67 2.99 15.99 5.26
CA LEU A 67 1.85 16.55 4.54
C LEU A 67 1.08 17.60 5.37
N ALA A 68 0.87 17.34 6.65
CA ALA A 68 0.21 18.30 7.54
C ALA A 68 1.05 19.58 7.71
N ARG A 69 2.37 19.45 7.85
CA ARG A 69 3.31 20.59 7.93
C ARG A 69 3.30 21.40 6.64
N ASP A 70 3.17 20.76 5.48
CA ASP A 70 3.07 21.41 4.17
C ASP A 70 1.70 22.04 3.91
N GLY A 71 0.79 21.97 4.87
CA GLY A 71 -0.52 22.61 4.81
C GLY A 71 -1.61 21.80 4.11
N HIS A 72 -1.37 20.54 3.80
CA HIS A 72 -2.41 19.65 3.30
C HIS A 72 -3.48 19.39 4.38
N ARG A 73 -4.74 19.26 3.96
CA ARG A 73 -5.89 19.02 4.85
C ARG A 73 -6.64 17.74 4.51
N GLN A 74 -6.37 17.17 3.37
CA GLN A 74 -6.99 15.94 2.88
C GLN A 74 -5.94 15.03 2.27
N LEU A 75 -6.12 13.73 2.46
CA LEU A 75 -5.24 12.68 1.96
C LEU A 75 -6.09 11.50 1.51
N LEU A 76 -5.87 10.99 0.31
CA LEU A 76 -6.44 9.73 -0.13
C LEU A 76 -5.44 8.61 0.15
N VAL A 77 -5.87 7.58 0.88
CA VAL A 77 -5.03 6.42 1.22
C VAL A 77 -5.45 5.22 0.36
N ALA A 78 -4.48 4.65 -0.35
CA ALA A 78 -4.67 3.48 -1.20
C ALA A 78 -3.72 2.36 -0.78
N GLN A 79 -4.27 1.34 -0.12
CA GLN A 79 -3.50 0.22 0.45
C GLN A 79 -3.19 -0.82 -0.65
N ILE A 80 -2.29 -0.47 -1.58
CA ILE A 80 -2.00 -1.28 -2.77
C ILE A 80 -1.26 -2.59 -2.47
N GLY A 81 -0.65 -2.72 -1.30
CA GLY A 81 -0.01 -3.95 -0.83
C GLY A 81 -1.00 -4.99 -0.29
N PHE A 82 -2.31 -4.72 -0.38
CA PHE A 82 -3.35 -5.59 0.17
C PHE A 82 -4.47 -5.78 -0.85
N LEU A 83 -5.09 -6.97 -0.85
CA LEU A 83 -6.17 -7.30 -1.81
C LEU A 83 -7.56 -7.24 -1.17
N CYS A 84 -7.66 -7.36 0.14
CA CYS A 84 -8.96 -7.40 0.84
C CYS A 84 -8.91 -6.67 2.18
N ASP A 85 -10.08 -6.35 2.72
CA ASP A 85 -10.24 -5.84 4.06
C ASP A 85 -9.86 -6.90 5.10
N HIS A 86 -9.05 -6.50 6.06
CA HIS A 86 -8.69 -7.27 7.26
C HIS A 86 -8.25 -6.32 8.38
N VAL A 87 -7.83 -6.84 9.54
CA VAL A 87 -7.55 -6.01 10.72
C VAL A 87 -6.53 -4.90 10.44
N GLU A 88 -5.44 -5.18 9.73
CA GLU A 88 -4.39 -4.18 9.44
C GLU A 88 -4.84 -3.11 8.43
N THR A 89 -5.80 -3.40 7.56
CA THR A 89 -6.38 -2.39 6.67
C THR A 89 -7.44 -1.54 7.36
N LEU A 90 -8.25 -2.15 8.22
CA LEU A 90 -9.36 -1.48 8.89
C LEU A 90 -8.90 -0.76 10.16
N TYR A 91 -8.16 -1.45 11.04
CA TYR A 91 -7.76 -0.87 12.31
C TYR A 91 -6.66 0.17 12.15
N ASP A 92 -5.55 -0.19 11.49
CA ASP A 92 -4.39 0.68 11.38
C ASP A 92 -4.72 1.97 10.60
N ILE A 93 -5.55 1.88 9.55
CA ILE A 93 -5.89 3.04 8.72
C ILE A 93 -7.18 3.74 9.19
N ASP A 94 -8.28 3.00 9.40
CA ASP A 94 -9.56 3.64 9.71
C ASP A 94 -9.67 4.09 11.17
N ILE A 95 -8.84 3.55 12.07
CA ILE A 95 -8.83 3.92 13.49
C ILE A 95 -7.55 4.68 13.85
N GLU A 96 -6.39 4.01 13.82
CA GLU A 96 -5.15 4.61 14.33
C GLU A 96 -4.67 5.79 13.49
N LEU A 97 -4.58 5.63 12.16
CA LEU A 97 -4.15 6.71 11.29
C LEU A 97 -5.10 7.91 11.33
N LYS A 98 -6.42 7.68 11.33
CA LYS A 98 -7.40 8.76 11.44
C LYS A 98 -7.28 9.52 12.75
N GLN A 99 -7.08 8.81 13.87
CA GLN A 99 -6.83 9.46 15.17
C GLN A 99 -5.52 10.26 15.17
N PHE A 100 -4.45 9.69 14.63
CA PHE A 100 -3.15 10.35 14.52
C PHE A 100 -3.21 11.62 13.67
N ALA A 101 -3.91 11.57 12.54
CA ALA A 101 -4.05 12.67 11.59
C ALA A 101 -4.99 13.77 12.11
N ALA A 102 -6.01 13.43 12.90
CA ALA A 102 -6.97 14.40 13.46
C ALA A 102 -6.27 15.45 14.32
N GLY A 103 -5.26 15.09 15.11
CA GLY A 103 -4.44 16.01 15.90
C GLY A 103 -3.56 16.95 15.05
N ARG A 104 -3.51 16.75 13.73
CA ARG A 104 -2.71 17.50 12.76
C ARG A 104 -3.55 18.21 11.70
N GLU A 105 -4.87 18.27 11.91
CA GLU A 105 -5.85 18.87 10.98
C GLU A 105 -5.79 18.26 9.56
N LEU A 106 -5.36 17.01 9.42
CA LEU A 106 -5.36 16.26 8.16
C LEU A 106 -6.44 15.19 8.22
N GLN A 107 -7.20 15.03 7.16
CA GLN A 107 -8.28 14.05 7.04
C GLN A 107 -7.90 12.99 6.01
N PRO A 108 -7.43 11.81 6.43
CA PRO A 108 -7.22 10.69 5.53
C PRO A 108 -8.54 9.99 5.22
N GLU A 109 -8.76 9.74 3.94
CA GLU A 109 -9.85 8.94 3.41
C GLU A 109 -9.26 7.70 2.73
N ARG A 110 -9.66 6.52 3.17
CA ARG A 110 -9.22 5.26 2.56
C ARG A 110 -10.12 4.89 1.38
N ILE A 111 -9.52 4.44 0.27
CA ILE A 111 -10.29 3.82 -0.82
C ILE A 111 -10.91 2.50 -0.35
N ALA A 112 -12.00 2.09 -0.99
CA ALA A 112 -12.51 0.73 -0.81
C ALA A 112 -11.47 -0.29 -1.28
N MET A 113 -11.33 -1.40 -0.53
CA MET A 113 -10.45 -2.50 -0.94
C MET A 113 -11.04 -3.26 -2.13
N LEU A 114 -10.18 -3.95 -2.86
CA LEU A 114 -10.60 -4.73 -4.02
C LEU A 114 -11.56 -5.86 -3.66
N ASN A 115 -11.33 -6.53 -2.52
CA ASN A 115 -12.17 -7.63 -2.03
C ASN A 115 -12.52 -8.63 -3.15
N ASP A 116 -13.80 -8.79 -3.45
CA ASP A 116 -14.33 -9.64 -4.52
C ASP A 116 -14.74 -8.84 -5.77
N SER A 117 -14.11 -7.67 -5.99
CA SER A 117 -14.43 -6.84 -7.16
C SER A 117 -14.23 -7.61 -8.47
N PRO A 118 -15.08 -7.40 -9.48
CA PRO A 118 -14.96 -8.10 -10.77
C PRO A 118 -13.56 -7.96 -11.38
N GLY A 119 -12.95 -6.78 -11.30
CA GLY A 119 -11.61 -6.56 -11.85
C GLY A 119 -10.52 -7.42 -11.19
N LEU A 120 -10.57 -7.62 -9.87
CA LEU A 120 -9.64 -8.52 -9.17
C LEU A 120 -9.89 -9.98 -9.56
N ILE A 121 -11.16 -10.42 -9.60
CA ILE A 121 -11.52 -11.79 -9.98
C ILE A 121 -11.08 -12.09 -11.40
N ASP A 122 -11.34 -11.19 -12.36
CA ASP A 122 -10.91 -11.35 -13.75
C ASP A 122 -9.38 -11.42 -13.87
N THR A 123 -8.65 -10.61 -13.10
CA THR A 123 -7.19 -10.63 -13.07
C THR A 123 -6.67 -11.99 -12.57
N LEU A 124 -7.19 -12.50 -11.46
CA LEU A 124 -6.80 -13.78 -10.89
C LEU A 124 -7.11 -14.93 -11.85
N ALA A 125 -8.30 -14.94 -12.47
CA ALA A 125 -8.67 -15.93 -13.46
C ALA A 125 -7.73 -15.91 -14.67
N SER A 126 -7.36 -14.72 -15.16
CA SER A 126 -6.42 -14.56 -16.27
C SER A 126 -5.03 -15.14 -15.98
N VAL A 127 -4.50 -14.86 -14.78
CA VAL A 127 -3.20 -15.40 -14.35
C VAL A 127 -3.21 -16.93 -14.31
N LEU A 128 -4.27 -17.54 -13.77
CA LEU A 128 -4.43 -18.99 -13.72
C LEU A 128 -4.49 -19.60 -15.11
N THR A 129 -5.28 -19.03 -16.03
CA THR A 129 -5.45 -19.52 -17.40
C THR A 129 -4.13 -19.46 -18.18
N VAL A 130 -3.36 -18.40 -18.05
CA VAL A 130 -2.05 -18.26 -18.69
C VAL A 130 -1.08 -19.34 -18.17
N HIS A 131 -1.10 -19.61 -16.87
CA HIS A 131 -0.22 -20.62 -16.27
C HIS A 131 -0.57 -22.04 -16.72
N GLU A 132 -1.85 -22.40 -16.76
CA GLU A 132 -2.30 -23.69 -17.30
C GLU A 132 -1.86 -23.91 -18.75
N SER A 133 -2.00 -22.90 -19.60
CA SER A 133 -1.59 -22.97 -21.01
C SER A 133 -0.09 -23.22 -21.17
N SER A 134 0.73 -22.66 -20.29
CA SER A 134 2.18 -22.88 -20.30
C SER A 134 2.60 -24.29 -19.88
N LEU A 135 1.87 -24.92 -18.96
CA LEU A 135 2.13 -26.30 -18.52
C LEU A 135 1.76 -27.31 -19.61
N CYS A 136 0.64 -27.09 -20.34
CA CYS A 136 0.18 -27.98 -21.41
C CYS A 136 1.07 -27.91 -22.67
N SER A 137 1.83 -26.83 -22.88
CA SER A 137 2.71 -26.69 -24.06
C SER A 137 4.08 -27.35 -23.88
N THR A 138 4.41 -27.88 -22.73
CA THR A 138 5.67 -28.56 -22.40
C THR A 138 5.54 -30.08 -22.36
N SER A 139 4.39 -30.63 -22.73
CA SER A 139 4.11 -32.08 -22.86
C SER A 139 4.05 -32.49 -24.32
#